data_bd48d4c8a889f8bf1dc23d5bf7d956d7
#
_entry.id   bd48d4c8a889f8bf1dc23d5bf7d956d7
#
_cell.length_a   1.000
_cell.length_b   1.000
_cell.length_c   1.000
_cell.angle_alpha   90.00
_cell.angle_beta   90.00
_cell.angle_gamma   90.00
#
_symmetry.space_group_name_H-M   'P 1'
#
loop_
_entity.id
_entity.type
_entity.pdbx_description
1 polymer ?
#
loop_
_entity_poly.entity_id
_entity_poly.type
_entity_poly.pdbx_seq_one_letter_code
_entity_poly.pdbx_strand_id
1 'polypeptide(L)'
;GPRLSYEQIADRFIVVEGFRAWAVQEDVSLGPNFSLTAIVSDPTFGGDSRRLLVAGRGHAAGRRGRWLLLGDTWFSGRLEDGAAHNLVAGIQIGAAQLGLKGWQIRLLAEGSRRLDRDRQLTLGADIGLRGWDPNYYDGTGRALLNVQWRKLLKKEVLGLFSF
;
A
#
# COMPACT_ATOMS: atom_id res chain seq x y z
N GLY A 1 8.87 17.00 18.76
CA GLY A 1 9.32 15.94 19.68
C GLY A 1 10.30 14.99 19.04
N PRO A 2 11.02 14.16 19.83
CA PRO A 2 11.99 13.18 19.34
C PRO A 2 11.32 12.12 18.47
N ARG A 3 12.05 11.69 17.42
CA ARG A 3 11.64 10.66 16.46
C ARG A 3 12.72 9.59 16.40
N LEU A 4 12.32 8.34 16.51
CA LEU A 4 13.14 7.17 16.22
C LEU A 4 12.60 6.47 14.99
N SER A 5 13.46 6.16 14.03
CA SER A 5 13.09 5.40 12.84
C SER A 5 14.09 4.28 12.61
N TYR A 6 13.57 3.12 12.26
CA TYR A 6 14.34 1.97 11.80
C TYR A 6 13.83 1.59 10.41
N GLU A 7 14.75 1.32 9.50
CA GLU A 7 14.44 0.87 8.15
C GLU A 7 15.39 -0.26 7.74
N GLN A 8 14.82 -1.29 7.16
CA GLN A 8 15.55 -2.39 6.53
C GLN A 8 15.05 -2.55 5.11
N ILE A 9 15.98 -2.52 4.16
CA ILE A 9 15.70 -2.65 2.73
C ILE A 9 16.45 -3.87 2.22
N ALA A 10 15.74 -4.77 1.54
CA ALA A 10 16.37 -5.89 0.86
C ALA A 10 17.07 -5.39 -0.41
N ASP A 11 18.33 -5.77 -0.56
CA ASP A 11 19.19 -5.39 -1.71
C ASP A 11 18.98 -6.35 -2.90
N ARG A 12 17.72 -6.66 -3.21
CA ARG A 12 17.36 -7.59 -4.29
C ARG A 12 16.26 -6.98 -5.14
N PHE A 13 16.57 -6.80 -6.43
CA PHE A 13 15.64 -6.24 -7.40
C PHE A 13 15.56 -7.13 -8.63
N ILE A 14 14.43 -7.06 -9.32
CA ILE A 14 14.26 -7.58 -10.68
C ILE A 14 13.70 -6.49 -11.56
N VAL A 15 14.17 -6.46 -12.80
CA VAL A 15 13.57 -5.65 -13.86
C VAL A 15 12.42 -6.45 -14.47
N VAL A 16 11.24 -5.87 -14.53
CA VAL A 16 10.05 -6.45 -15.15
C VAL A 16 9.47 -5.48 -16.17
N GLU A 17 8.90 -6.01 -17.24
CA GLU A 17 8.22 -5.20 -18.25
C GLU A 17 6.71 -5.40 -18.17
N GLY A 18 5.95 -4.29 -18.25
CA GLY A 18 4.50 -4.34 -18.33
C GLY A 18 3.80 -4.73 -17.03
N PHE A 19 4.40 -4.45 -15.86
CA PHE A 19 3.79 -4.76 -14.56
C PHE A 19 2.71 -3.75 -14.18
N ARG A 20 3.07 -2.48 -13.97
CA ARG A 20 2.12 -1.40 -13.65
C ARG A 20 1.70 -0.63 -14.88
N ALA A 21 2.65 -0.36 -15.76
CA ALA A 21 2.43 0.33 -17.03
C ALA A 21 2.85 -0.54 -18.21
N TRP A 22 2.19 -0.34 -19.36
CA TRP A 22 2.48 -1.06 -20.58
C TRP A 22 3.82 -0.60 -21.18
N ALA A 23 4.60 -1.57 -21.70
CA ALA A 23 5.87 -1.32 -22.37
C ALA A 23 6.90 -0.49 -21.56
N VAL A 24 6.73 -0.42 -20.25
CA VAL A 24 7.68 0.24 -19.35
C VAL A 24 8.43 -0.83 -18.56
N GLN A 25 9.75 -0.65 -18.48
CA GLN A 25 10.58 -1.42 -17.57
C GLN A 25 10.49 -0.82 -16.17
N GLU A 26 10.24 -1.66 -15.18
CA GLU A 26 10.10 -1.27 -13.79
C GLU A 26 11.00 -2.14 -12.90
N ASP A 27 11.69 -1.50 -11.97
CA ASP A 27 12.42 -2.20 -10.93
C ASP A 27 11.47 -2.59 -9.80
N VAL A 28 11.41 -3.89 -9.51
CA VAL A 28 10.62 -4.42 -8.39
C VAL A 28 11.57 -4.97 -7.35
N SER A 29 11.50 -4.40 -6.15
CA SER A 29 12.23 -4.92 -4.99
C SER A 29 11.71 -6.30 -4.61
N LEU A 30 12.61 -7.27 -4.53
CA LEU A 30 12.34 -8.62 -4.05
C LEU A 30 12.88 -8.79 -2.64
N GLY A 31 12.10 -9.44 -1.81
CA GLY A 31 12.49 -9.68 -0.43
C GLY A 31 11.79 -8.75 0.56
N PRO A 32 12.05 -8.93 1.85
CA PRO A 32 11.40 -8.14 2.88
C PRO A 32 12.02 -6.76 3.00
N ASN A 33 11.20 -5.74 2.89
CA ASN A 33 11.51 -4.38 3.31
C ASN A 33 10.62 -4.06 4.51
N PHE A 34 11.19 -3.43 5.51
CA PHE A 34 10.47 -3.10 6.73
C PHE A 34 10.86 -1.72 7.24
N SER A 35 9.88 -0.94 7.67
CA SER A 35 10.12 0.33 8.36
C SER A 35 9.27 0.44 9.62
N LEU A 36 9.84 1.02 10.66
CA LEU A 36 9.18 1.32 11.92
C LEU A 36 9.54 2.74 12.33
N THR A 37 8.55 3.52 12.74
CA THR A 37 8.75 4.88 13.24
C THR A 37 7.99 5.03 14.55
N ALA A 38 8.65 5.63 15.54
CA ALA A 38 8.06 6.06 16.79
C ALA A 38 8.35 7.55 17.00
N ILE A 39 7.33 8.31 17.38
CA ILE A 39 7.43 9.75 17.67
C ILE A 39 6.84 10.00 19.03
N VAL A 40 7.59 10.66 19.89
CA VAL A 40 7.12 11.10 21.21
C VAL A 40 6.75 12.57 21.13
N SER A 41 5.53 12.91 21.53
CA SER A 41 5.10 14.28 21.80
C SER A 41 4.99 14.45 23.31
N ASP A 42 5.55 15.50 23.84
CA ASP A 42 5.51 15.83 25.27
C ASP A 42 5.63 17.36 25.42
N PRO A 43 4.98 17.99 26.41
CA PRO A 43 5.12 19.43 26.67
C PRO A 43 6.56 19.91 26.85
N THR A 44 7.44 19.08 27.39
CA THR A 44 8.88 19.39 27.50
C THR A 44 9.57 19.61 26.15
N PHE A 45 9.02 19.06 25.08
CA PHE A 45 9.52 19.23 23.70
C PHE A 45 8.62 20.16 22.86
N GLY A 46 7.76 20.95 23.49
CA GLY A 46 6.84 21.86 22.79
C GLY A 46 5.60 21.20 22.21
N GLY A 47 5.24 20.01 22.66
CA GLY A 47 3.99 19.34 22.28
C GLY A 47 2.83 19.77 23.18
N ASP A 48 1.59 19.65 22.68
CA ASP A 48 0.39 20.00 23.43
C ASP A 48 0.03 18.95 24.49
N SER A 49 0.44 17.70 24.31
CA SER A 49 0.15 16.58 25.22
C SER A 49 1.15 15.45 25.09
N ARG A 50 1.12 14.53 26.08
CA ARG A 50 1.95 13.31 26.08
C ARG A 50 1.33 12.26 25.15
N ARG A 51 2.03 12.00 24.05
CA ARG A 51 1.61 11.03 23.04
C ARG A 51 2.78 10.23 22.52
N LEU A 52 2.56 8.95 22.27
CA LEU A 52 3.46 8.12 21.51
C LEU A 52 2.74 7.71 20.20
N LEU A 53 3.24 8.19 19.08
CA LEU A 53 2.79 7.76 17.75
C LEU A 53 3.70 6.64 17.28
N VAL A 54 3.10 5.56 16.78
CA VAL A 54 3.83 4.43 16.19
C VAL A 54 3.25 4.14 14.81
N ALA A 55 4.14 3.93 13.86
CA ALA A 55 3.75 3.50 12.51
C ALA A 55 4.78 2.51 11.97
N GLY A 56 4.31 1.52 11.24
CA GLY A 56 5.15 0.55 10.58
C GLY A 56 4.62 0.18 9.21
N ARG A 57 5.53 -0.22 8.32
CA ARG A 57 5.22 -0.76 7.00
C ARG A 57 6.11 -1.95 6.74
N GLY A 58 5.56 -2.95 6.06
CA GLY A 58 6.29 -4.10 5.58
C GLY A 58 5.95 -4.34 4.11
N HIS A 59 6.94 -4.71 3.32
CA HIS A 59 6.80 -5.11 1.93
C HIS A 59 7.57 -6.38 1.70
N ALA A 60 7.00 -7.31 0.95
CA ALA A 60 7.72 -8.46 0.44
C ALA A 60 7.23 -8.78 -0.97
N ALA A 61 8.16 -9.13 -1.86
CA ALA A 61 7.82 -9.61 -3.17
C ALA A 61 8.65 -10.83 -3.54
N GLY A 62 8.10 -11.66 -4.40
CA GLY A 62 8.76 -12.85 -4.92
C GLY A 62 8.29 -13.16 -6.33
N ARG A 63 9.17 -13.78 -7.13
CA ARG A 63 8.86 -14.24 -8.49
C ARG A 63 8.91 -15.75 -8.58
N ARG A 64 7.88 -16.34 -9.16
CA ARG A 64 7.86 -17.77 -9.51
C ARG A 64 7.38 -17.94 -10.94
N GLY A 65 8.29 -18.28 -11.83
CA GLY A 65 8.01 -18.36 -13.27
C GLY A 65 7.53 -17.00 -13.82
N ARG A 66 6.33 -16.99 -14.35
CA ARG A 66 5.69 -15.76 -14.86
C ARG A 66 4.90 -14.97 -13.82
N TRP A 67 4.76 -15.48 -12.61
CA TRP A 67 4.03 -14.84 -11.55
C TRP A 67 4.96 -13.99 -10.68
N LEU A 68 4.58 -12.75 -10.49
CA LEU A 68 5.09 -11.84 -9.48
C LEU A 68 4.07 -11.78 -8.35
N LEU A 69 4.50 -12.12 -7.14
CA LEU A 69 3.69 -12.07 -5.92
C LEU A 69 4.18 -10.90 -5.08
N LEU A 70 3.26 -10.13 -4.53
CA LEU A 70 3.55 -8.95 -3.72
C LEU A 70 2.70 -8.99 -2.45
N GLY A 71 3.27 -8.54 -1.35
CA GLY A 71 2.57 -8.37 -0.09
C GLY A 71 3.02 -7.09 0.57
N ASP A 72 2.06 -6.27 0.97
CA ASP A 72 2.28 -5.04 1.71
C ASP A 72 1.47 -5.10 3.00
N THR A 73 2.05 -4.62 4.08
CA THR A 73 1.37 -4.49 5.37
C THR A 73 1.67 -3.11 5.94
N TRP A 74 0.75 -2.56 6.69
CA TRP A 74 0.97 -1.31 7.41
C TRP A 74 0.15 -1.27 8.68
N PHE A 75 0.65 -0.52 9.63
CA PHE A 75 -0.11 -0.16 10.82
C PHE A 75 0.30 1.24 11.28
N SER A 76 -0.61 1.89 11.96
CA SER A 76 -0.34 3.14 12.68
C SER A 76 -1.26 3.26 13.89
N GLY A 77 -0.83 4.05 14.86
CA GLY A 77 -1.64 4.32 16.04
C GLY A 77 -1.00 5.36 16.95
N ARG A 78 -1.76 5.79 17.93
CA ARG A 78 -1.36 6.76 18.94
C ARG A 78 -1.73 6.21 20.32
N LEU A 79 -0.78 6.24 21.24
CA LEU A 79 -1.01 6.03 22.67
C LEU A 79 -1.08 7.40 23.34
N GLU A 80 -2.17 7.69 24.01
CA GLU A 80 -2.42 8.94 24.72
C GLU A 80 -3.22 8.63 25.98
N ASP A 81 -2.79 9.13 27.13
CA ASP A 81 -3.43 8.90 28.43
C ASP A 81 -3.72 7.43 28.76
N GLY A 82 -2.76 6.56 28.41
CA GLY A 82 -2.89 5.11 28.63
C GLY A 82 -3.85 4.39 27.69
N ALA A 83 -4.45 5.10 26.73
CA ALA A 83 -5.38 4.52 25.74
C ALA A 83 -4.80 4.58 24.33
N ALA A 84 -5.16 3.58 23.51
CA ALA A 84 -4.78 3.55 22.11
C ALA A 84 -5.87 4.19 21.25
N HIS A 85 -5.47 5.13 20.38
CA HIS A 85 -6.32 5.89 19.48
C HIS A 85 -5.81 5.81 18.05
N ASN A 86 -6.67 6.09 17.07
CA ASN A 86 -6.34 6.12 15.65
C ASN A 86 -5.62 4.86 15.16
N LEU A 87 -6.01 3.70 15.71
CA LEU A 87 -5.44 2.44 15.27
C LEU A 87 -5.93 2.14 13.87
N VAL A 88 -5.00 1.96 12.96
CA VAL A 88 -5.25 1.50 11.58
C VAL A 88 -4.27 0.39 11.29
N ALA A 89 -4.74 -0.70 10.71
CA ALA A 89 -3.89 -1.77 10.20
C ALA A 89 -4.46 -2.31 8.90
N GLY A 90 -3.58 -2.65 7.97
CA GLY A 90 -3.99 -3.15 6.68
C GLY A 90 -2.97 -4.12 6.07
N ILE A 91 -3.48 -4.87 5.11
CA ILE A 91 -2.73 -5.78 4.27
C ILE A 91 -3.19 -5.65 2.83
N GLN A 92 -2.24 -5.68 1.91
CA GLN A 92 -2.50 -5.82 0.49
C GLN A 92 -1.70 -7.01 -0.05
N ILE A 93 -2.36 -7.89 -0.78
CA ILE A 93 -1.73 -9.00 -1.47
C ILE A 93 -1.99 -8.84 -2.96
N GLY A 94 -0.95 -9.01 -3.77
CA GLY A 94 -1.01 -8.91 -5.20
C GLY A 94 -0.39 -10.12 -5.88
N ALA A 95 -0.97 -10.51 -7.02
CA ALA A 95 -0.38 -11.46 -7.95
C ALA A 95 -0.52 -10.92 -9.36
N ALA A 96 0.58 -10.89 -10.10
CA ALA A 96 0.60 -10.42 -11.49
C ALA A 96 1.32 -11.42 -12.39
N GLN A 97 0.68 -11.76 -13.50
CA GLN A 97 1.33 -12.48 -14.59
C GLN A 97 2.11 -11.48 -15.45
N LEU A 98 3.41 -11.71 -15.55
CA LEU A 98 4.32 -10.89 -16.37
C LEU A 98 4.23 -11.27 -17.85
N GLY A 99 4.39 -10.28 -18.73
CA GLY A 99 4.41 -10.43 -20.17
C GLY A 99 3.26 -9.73 -20.88
N LEU A 100 3.18 -9.92 -22.22
CA LEU A 100 2.23 -9.21 -23.11
C LEU A 100 0.75 -9.50 -22.84
N LYS A 101 0.46 -10.55 -22.10
CA LYS A 101 -0.90 -10.91 -21.65
C LYS A 101 -0.82 -11.56 -20.27
N GLY A 102 -1.80 -11.31 -19.43
CA GLY A 102 -1.83 -11.92 -18.11
C GLY A 102 -2.90 -11.36 -17.20
N TRP A 103 -3.06 -12.03 -16.09
CA TRP A 103 -3.93 -11.65 -14.99
C TRP A 103 -3.19 -10.77 -13.98
N GLN A 104 -3.92 -9.83 -13.41
CA GLN A 104 -3.52 -9.12 -12.20
C GLN A 104 -4.65 -9.23 -11.19
N ILE A 105 -4.29 -9.63 -9.99
CA ILE A 105 -5.21 -9.81 -8.87
C ILE A 105 -4.65 -9.00 -7.71
N ARG A 106 -5.49 -8.22 -7.06
CA ARG A 106 -5.13 -7.45 -5.86
C ARG A 106 -6.24 -7.58 -4.83
N LEU A 107 -5.89 -8.00 -3.64
CA LEU A 107 -6.75 -7.99 -2.47
C LEU A 107 -6.21 -6.96 -1.48
N LEU A 108 -7.05 -6.06 -1.04
CA LEU A 108 -6.80 -5.09 0.02
C LEU A 108 -7.76 -5.37 1.16
N ALA A 109 -7.28 -5.40 2.38
CA ALA A 109 -8.08 -5.40 3.59
C ALA A 109 -7.48 -4.44 4.60
N GLU A 110 -8.30 -3.58 5.20
CA GLU A 110 -7.87 -2.59 6.18
C GLU A 110 -8.94 -2.43 7.24
N GLY A 111 -8.52 -2.30 8.49
CA GLY A 111 -9.39 -2.07 9.62
C GLY A 111 -8.86 -0.96 10.51
N SER A 112 -9.76 -0.35 11.26
CA SER A 112 -9.45 0.71 12.19
C SER A 112 -10.21 0.57 13.50
N ARG A 113 -9.66 1.21 14.54
CA ARG A 113 -10.30 1.26 15.85
C ARG A 113 -10.00 2.59 16.53
N ARG A 114 -11.03 3.17 17.17
CA ARG A 114 -10.94 4.43 17.91
C ARG A 114 -10.35 5.56 17.06
N LEU A 115 -10.87 5.70 15.83
CA LEU A 115 -10.52 6.83 14.98
C LEU A 115 -11.02 8.13 15.60
N ASP A 116 -10.25 9.19 15.44
CA ASP A 116 -10.70 10.55 15.71
C ASP A 116 -11.84 10.92 14.73
N ARG A 117 -12.66 11.89 15.10
CA ARG A 117 -13.86 12.27 14.33
C ARG A 117 -13.56 12.76 12.91
N ASP A 118 -12.36 13.26 12.69
CA ASP A 118 -11.88 13.78 11.40
C ASP A 118 -11.19 12.70 10.54
N ARG A 119 -11.09 11.45 11.03
CA ARG A 119 -10.46 10.33 10.32
C ARG A 119 -11.46 9.22 10.06
N GLN A 120 -11.52 8.79 8.82
CA GLN A 120 -12.35 7.67 8.38
C GLN A 120 -11.61 6.82 7.37
N LEU A 121 -11.92 5.53 7.30
CA LEU A 121 -11.52 4.69 6.19
C LEU A 121 -12.57 4.85 5.09
N THR A 122 -12.16 5.31 3.93
CA THR A 122 -13.05 5.53 2.81
C THR A 122 -12.84 4.51 1.71
N LEU A 123 -13.86 4.22 0.94
CA LEU A 123 -13.83 3.36 -0.22
C LEU A 123 -14.48 4.07 -1.41
N GLY A 124 -13.73 4.22 -2.49
CA GLY A 124 -14.16 4.91 -3.70
C GLY A 124 -13.16 4.69 -4.84
N ALA A 125 -13.25 5.52 -5.88
CA ALA A 125 -12.39 5.43 -7.06
C ALA A 125 -10.90 5.59 -6.71
N ASP A 126 -10.58 6.38 -5.72
CA ASP A 126 -9.21 6.65 -5.21
C ASP A 126 -8.53 5.39 -4.67
N ILE A 127 -9.30 4.44 -4.12
CA ILE A 127 -8.80 3.16 -3.61
C ILE A 127 -8.87 2.06 -4.68
N GLY A 128 -9.61 2.29 -5.77
CA GLY A 128 -9.73 1.37 -6.90
C GLY A 128 -11.11 0.72 -7.05
N LEU A 129 -12.14 1.25 -6.41
CA LEU A 129 -13.53 0.91 -6.68
C LEU A 129 -13.99 1.69 -7.92
N ARG A 130 -13.68 1.16 -9.09
CA ARG A 130 -13.93 1.83 -10.37
C ARG A 130 -15.42 2.10 -10.58
N GLY A 131 -15.74 3.28 -11.13
CA GLY A 131 -17.12 3.71 -11.41
C GLY A 131 -17.85 4.35 -10.25
N TRP A 132 -17.18 4.59 -9.14
CA TRP A 132 -17.70 5.30 -7.97
C TRP A 132 -16.91 6.59 -7.72
N ASP A 133 -17.55 7.56 -7.09
CA ASP A 133 -16.86 8.79 -6.69
C ASP A 133 -15.76 8.50 -5.65
N PRO A 134 -14.71 9.33 -5.55
CA PRO A 134 -13.75 9.25 -4.48
C PRO A 134 -14.44 9.35 -3.11
N ASN A 135 -13.97 8.54 -2.13
CA ASN A 135 -14.51 8.55 -0.76
C ASN A 135 -16.03 8.31 -0.66
N TYR A 136 -16.62 7.53 -1.58
CA TYR A 136 -18.07 7.34 -1.66
C TYR A 136 -18.66 6.62 -0.43
N TYR A 137 -17.95 5.63 0.09
CA TYR A 137 -18.33 4.94 1.33
C TYR A 137 -17.31 5.25 2.41
N ASP A 138 -17.77 5.34 3.66
CA ASP A 138 -16.95 5.48 4.85
C ASP A 138 -17.24 4.37 5.85
N GLY A 139 -16.27 4.09 6.74
CA GLY A 139 -16.42 3.03 7.74
C GLY A 139 -15.18 2.83 8.59
N THR A 140 -15.26 1.82 9.45
CA THR A 140 -14.15 1.39 10.32
C THR A 140 -13.32 0.26 9.72
N GLY A 141 -13.76 -0.29 8.60
CA GLY A 141 -13.04 -1.33 7.86
C GLY A 141 -13.43 -1.34 6.40
N ARG A 142 -12.50 -1.76 5.55
CA ARG A 142 -12.72 -1.93 4.11
C ARG A 142 -12.00 -3.15 3.56
N ALA A 143 -12.59 -3.78 2.55
CA ALA A 143 -11.96 -4.83 1.78
C ALA A 143 -12.27 -4.62 0.30
N LEU A 144 -11.30 -4.83 -0.57
CA LEU A 144 -11.44 -4.67 -2.01
C LEU A 144 -10.67 -5.76 -2.75
N LEU A 145 -11.36 -6.43 -3.65
CA LEU A 145 -10.77 -7.36 -4.60
C LEU A 145 -10.84 -6.76 -6.01
N ASN A 146 -9.66 -6.58 -6.61
CA ASN A 146 -9.56 -6.22 -8.01
C ASN A 146 -9.00 -7.40 -8.80
N VAL A 147 -9.69 -7.76 -9.88
CA VAL A 147 -9.23 -8.75 -10.86
C VAL A 147 -9.23 -8.10 -12.23
N GLN A 148 -8.10 -8.15 -12.89
CA GLN A 148 -7.92 -7.56 -14.21
C GLN A 148 -7.21 -8.55 -15.13
N TRP A 149 -7.74 -8.75 -16.32
CA TRP A 149 -7.03 -9.40 -17.40
C TRP A 149 -6.55 -8.36 -18.40
N ARG A 150 -5.30 -8.48 -18.84
CA ARG A 150 -4.67 -7.57 -19.79
C ARG A 150 -4.11 -8.34 -20.97
N LYS A 151 -4.23 -7.75 -22.16
CA LYS A 151 -3.60 -8.25 -23.38
C LYS A 151 -3.12 -7.04 -24.19
N LEU A 152 -1.84 -7.00 -24.49
CA LEU A 152 -1.30 -6.04 -25.46
C LEU A 152 -1.59 -6.57 -26.86
N LEU A 153 -2.36 -5.84 -27.64
CA LEU A 153 -2.78 -6.25 -29.00
C LEU A 153 -1.71 -5.92 -30.05
N LYS A 154 -1.11 -4.74 -29.96
CA LYS A 154 0.02 -4.33 -30.80
C LYS A 154 0.90 -3.35 -30.00
N LYS A 155 2.21 -3.36 -30.28
CA LYS A 155 3.14 -2.39 -29.66
C LYS A 155 2.88 -0.96 -30.16
N GLU A 156 2.47 -0.81 -31.40
CA GLU A 156 2.21 0.50 -32.01
C GLU A 156 1.09 0.38 -33.03
N VAL A 157 0.19 1.32 -33.03
CA VAL A 157 -0.84 1.51 -34.05
C VAL A 157 -0.55 2.85 -34.73
N LEU A 158 -0.23 2.83 -36.03
CA LEU A 158 0.11 4.00 -36.84
C LEU A 158 1.34 4.78 -36.36
N GLY A 159 2.25 4.16 -35.58
CA GLY A 159 3.44 4.82 -35.06
C GLY A 159 3.19 5.96 -34.04
N LEU A 160 1.93 6.20 -33.67
CA LEU A 160 1.54 7.32 -32.80
C LEU A 160 0.94 6.88 -31.47
N PHE A 161 0.39 5.66 -31.41
CA PHE A 161 -0.30 5.17 -30.22
C PHE A 161 0.16 3.75 -29.87
N SER A 162 0.57 3.53 -28.62
CA SER A 162 0.72 2.21 -28.02
C SER A 162 -0.49 1.89 -27.16
N PHE A 163 -1.16 0.78 -27.41
CA PHE A 163 -2.30 0.29 -26.64
C PHE A 163 -1.93 -0.99 -25.89
#